data_f3691c690f46477f867425237f38c2a0
#
_entry.id   f3691c690f46477f867425237f38c2a0
#
_cell.length_a   1.000
_cell.length_b   1.000
_cell.length_c   1.000
_cell.angle_alpha   90.00
_cell.angle_beta   90.00
_cell.angle_gamma   90.00
#
_symmetry.space_group_name_H-M   'P 1'
#
loop_
_entity.id
_entity.type
_entity.pdbx_description
1 polymer ?
#
loop_
_entity_poly.entity_id
_entity_poly.type
_entity_poly.pdbx_seq_one_letter_code
_entity_poly.pdbx_strand_id
1 'polypeptide(L)'
;MNEILNSNNPGNTLTCALCGKSFTENKTLLEKIDGNEYFFNSEECMSMFKKLASLYGDEFKSSVCNDEQHISNPILASLMLKEQEFGKMKARMDVNENESFEIIKDPVQAQELGSKLAWSSETEILALFSTSNAFHRQERMGTLTKLQEMRKNNNKLKIRILTPYDDDINKISKTFRDEWNIIIMNLGEALRIRASILLVDRKFLLYVELKDDTKDTSYEAMGLTLYSSIRSTVISYVTIFETMWKQEELYQQLAEMKKQVQSYEQINKQLNNTITDLKHQLNY
;
A
#
# COMPACT_ATOMS: atom_id res chain seq x y z
N MET A 1 75.20 -5.96 3.15
CA MET A 1 74.25 -6.28 2.07
C MET A 1 72.98 -6.74 2.72
N ASN A 2 72.06 -5.84 2.88
CA ASN A 2 70.75 -6.15 3.44
C ASN A 2 69.76 -6.17 2.29
N GLU A 3 69.29 -7.36 1.95
CA GLU A 3 68.20 -7.55 1.02
C GLU A 3 66.87 -7.24 1.75
N ILE A 4 66.20 -6.20 1.33
CA ILE A 4 64.83 -5.87 1.73
C ILE A 4 63.92 -6.70 0.84
N LEU A 5 63.38 -7.77 1.40
CA LEU A 5 62.29 -8.52 0.80
C LEU A 5 60.98 -7.70 0.88
N ASN A 6 60.60 -7.09 -0.25
CA ASN A 6 59.27 -6.54 -0.46
C ASN A 6 58.27 -7.69 -0.66
N SER A 7 57.56 -8.06 0.38
CA SER A 7 56.39 -8.94 0.27
C SER A 7 55.14 -8.11 0.06
N ASN A 8 54.87 -7.68 -1.16
CA ASN A 8 53.54 -7.26 -1.60
C ASN A 8 52.73 -8.53 -1.96
N ASN A 9 52.11 -9.15 -0.97
CA ASN A 9 50.99 -10.07 -1.21
C ASN A 9 49.75 -9.23 -1.44
N PRO A 10 49.05 -9.33 -2.60
CA PRO A 10 47.74 -8.74 -2.77
C PRO A 10 46.81 -9.49 -1.84
N GLY A 11 46.30 -8.81 -0.79
CA GLY A 11 45.37 -9.38 0.16
C GLY A 11 44.17 -10.01 -0.56
N ASN A 12 43.79 -11.20 -0.14
CA ASN A 12 42.63 -11.88 -0.64
C ASN A 12 41.42 -10.93 -0.56
N THR A 13 40.88 -10.58 -1.70
CA THR A 13 39.64 -9.81 -1.80
C THR A 13 38.48 -10.79 -1.69
N LEU A 14 37.67 -10.60 -0.65
CA LEU A 14 36.42 -11.34 -0.46
C LEU A 14 35.23 -10.56 -1.02
N THR A 15 34.17 -11.27 -1.39
CA THR A 15 32.95 -10.67 -1.93
C THR A 15 31.81 -10.86 -0.94
N CYS A 16 31.08 -9.80 -0.65
CA CYS A 16 29.93 -9.85 0.25
C CYS A 16 28.78 -10.67 -0.37
N ALA A 17 28.30 -11.69 0.34
CA ALA A 17 27.25 -12.59 -0.13
C ALA A 17 25.92 -11.89 -0.43
N LEU A 18 25.63 -10.75 0.18
CA LEU A 18 24.40 -10.01 -0.09
C LEU A 18 24.55 -8.97 -1.19
N CYS A 19 25.54 -8.07 -1.08
CA CYS A 19 25.62 -6.89 -1.94
C CYS A 19 26.65 -7.00 -3.08
N GLY A 20 27.42 -8.10 -3.15
CA GLY A 20 28.41 -8.33 -4.21
C GLY A 20 29.63 -7.41 -4.15
N LYS A 21 29.78 -6.54 -3.14
CA LYS A 21 30.94 -5.65 -3.01
C LYS A 21 32.15 -6.41 -2.54
N SER A 22 33.28 -6.20 -3.22
CA SER A 22 34.56 -6.72 -2.79
C SER A 22 35.11 -5.93 -1.60
N PHE A 23 35.75 -6.62 -0.64
CA PHE A 23 36.35 -6.03 0.55
C PHE A 23 37.58 -6.83 1.01
N THR A 24 38.37 -6.26 1.90
CA THR A 24 39.61 -6.90 2.40
C THR A 24 39.33 -7.65 3.70
N GLU A 25 40.08 -8.71 3.99
CA GLU A 25 39.90 -9.61 5.14
C GLU A 25 39.83 -8.92 6.51
N ASN A 26 40.38 -7.73 6.69
CA ASN A 26 40.41 -7.02 7.97
C ASN A 26 39.04 -6.55 8.51
N LYS A 27 37.95 -6.73 7.76
CA LYS A 27 36.57 -6.37 8.12
C LYS A 27 35.57 -7.49 7.79
N THR A 28 36.02 -8.72 7.79
CA THR A 28 35.20 -9.85 7.36
C THR A 28 34.29 -10.30 8.49
N LEU A 29 32.98 -10.31 8.25
CA LEU A 29 31.99 -11.02 9.05
C LEU A 29 31.70 -12.36 8.37
N LEU A 30 32.03 -13.46 9.05
CA LEU A 30 31.74 -14.81 8.59
C LEU A 30 30.52 -15.33 9.31
N GLU A 31 29.55 -15.84 8.58
CA GLU A 31 28.38 -16.50 9.14
C GLU A 31 28.15 -17.86 8.48
N LYS A 32 27.81 -18.85 9.30
CA LYS A 32 27.51 -20.20 8.83
C LYS A 32 26.02 -20.46 8.86
N ILE A 33 25.41 -20.63 7.70
CA ILE A 33 23.96 -20.83 7.55
C ILE A 33 23.75 -22.15 6.80
N ASP A 34 23.06 -23.11 7.43
CA ASP A 34 22.77 -24.44 6.89
C ASP A 34 23.98 -25.19 6.33
N GLY A 35 25.14 -25.04 7.02
CA GLY A 35 26.38 -25.72 6.66
C GLY A 35 27.26 -24.97 5.66
N ASN A 36 26.77 -23.92 5.01
CA ASN A 36 27.53 -23.08 4.08
C ASN A 36 28.07 -21.84 4.78
N GLU A 37 29.26 -21.40 4.38
CA GLU A 37 29.94 -20.22 4.92
C GLU A 37 29.72 -19.04 3.98
N TYR A 38 29.27 -17.91 4.57
CA TYR A 38 28.98 -16.68 3.83
C TYR A 38 29.79 -15.52 4.42
N PHE A 39 30.37 -14.70 3.53
CA PHE A 39 31.18 -13.54 3.92
C PHE A 39 30.39 -12.27 3.72
N PHE A 40 30.46 -11.33 4.70
CA PHE A 40 29.77 -10.06 4.66
C PHE A 40 30.72 -8.90 4.99
N ASN A 41 30.48 -7.76 4.33
CA ASN A 41 31.24 -6.55 4.56
C ASN A 41 30.68 -5.66 5.68
N SER A 42 29.47 -5.95 6.19
CA SER A 42 28.83 -5.24 7.30
C SER A 42 27.78 -6.09 8.02
N GLU A 43 27.45 -5.71 9.27
CA GLU A 43 26.41 -6.37 10.07
C GLU A 43 25.01 -6.19 9.44
N GLU A 44 24.77 -5.06 8.77
CA GLU A 44 23.52 -4.81 8.06
C GLU A 44 23.33 -5.81 6.90
N CYS A 45 24.39 -6.06 6.12
CA CYS A 45 24.35 -7.04 5.04
C CYS A 45 24.07 -8.45 5.59
N MET A 46 24.74 -8.84 6.66
CA MET A 46 24.55 -10.14 7.32
C MET A 46 23.10 -10.28 7.87
N SER A 47 22.60 -9.28 8.57
CA SER A 47 21.24 -9.27 9.13
C SER A 47 20.18 -9.35 8.03
N MET A 48 20.34 -8.60 6.96
CA MET A 48 19.42 -8.61 5.80
C MET A 48 19.45 -9.96 5.09
N PHE A 49 20.65 -10.54 4.88
CA PHE A 49 20.78 -11.88 4.29
C PHE A 49 20.05 -12.94 5.11
N LYS A 50 20.20 -12.95 6.45
CA LYS A 50 19.46 -13.86 7.35
C LYS A 50 17.95 -13.71 7.21
N LYS A 51 17.44 -12.48 7.13
CA LYS A 51 16.02 -12.22 6.94
C LYS A 51 15.52 -12.75 5.59
N LEU A 52 16.26 -12.51 4.52
CA LEU A 52 15.90 -13.00 3.19
C LEU A 52 15.97 -14.54 3.11
N ALA A 53 17.01 -15.15 3.70
CA ALA A 53 17.12 -16.59 3.77
C ALA A 53 15.98 -17.25 4.57
N SER A 54 15.49 -16.60 5.65
CA SER A 54 14.34 -17.08 6.40
C SER A 54 12.99 -16.93 5.67
N LEU A 55 12.87 -15.95 4.79
CA LEU A 55 11.64 -15.68 4.03
C LEU A 55 11.52 -16.51 2.74
N TYR A 56 12.62 -16.70 2.05
CA TYR A 56 12.66 -17.32 0.70
C TYR A 56 13.32 -18.70 0.68
N GLY A 57 13.83 -19.18 1.81
CA GLY A 57 14.35 -20.55 1.98
C GLY A 57 15.54 -20.88 1.09
N ASP A 58 15.58 -22.15 0.61
CA ASP A 58 16.73 -22.68 -0.12
C ASP A 58 16.88 -22.12 -1.54
N GLU A 59 15.82 -21.63 -2.16
CA GLU A 59 15.88 -20.97 -3.46
C GLU A 59 16.74 -19.70 -3.44
N PHE A 60 16.64 -18.92 -2.38
CA PHE A 60 17.48 -17.75 -2.18
C PHE A 60 18.95 -18.12 -1.94
N LYS A 61 19.19 -19.14 -1.10
CA LYS A 61 20.54 -19.59 -0.76
C LYS A 61 21.26 -20.18 -1.96
N SER A 62 20.58 -20.98 -2.78
CA SER A 62 21.16 -21.60 -3.98
C SER A 62 21.50 -20.57 -5.07
N SER A 63 20.77 -19.46 -5.12
CA SER A 63 21.05 -18.37 -6.08
C SER A 63 22.31 -17.55 -5.76
N VAL A 64 22.77 -17.62 -4.50
CA VAL A 64 23.95 -16.89 -4.01
C VAL A 64 25.24 -17.75 -4.07
N CYS A 65 25.10 -19.09 -4.03
CA CYS A 65 26.25 -20.00 -3.98
C CYS A 65 26.79 -20.44 -5.34
N ASN A 66 26.16 -20.11 -6.47
CA ASN A 66 26.65 -20.49 -7.79
C ASN A 66 27.65 -19.44 -8.29
N ASP A 67 28.90 -19.66 -7.92
CA ASP A 67 30.05 -18.93 -8.41
C ASP A 67 30.28 -19.13 -9.91
N GLU A 68 30.68 -18.04 -10.54
CA GLU A 68 31.32 -17.78 -11.83
C GLU A 68 30.49 -17.09 -12.91
N GLN A 69 29.22 -16.80 -12.73
CA GLN A 69 28.54 -15.92 -13.68
C GLN A 69 27.64 -14.93 -12.95
N HIS A 70 27.95 -13.65 -13.08
CA HIS A 70 27.16 -12.45 -12.74
C HIS A 70 25.71 -12.69 -12.34
N ILE A 71 25.40 -12.25 -11.14
CA ILE A 71 24.09 -12.07 -10.47
C ILE A 71 22.92 -12.16 -11.45
N SER A 72 22.38 -13.36 -11.61
CA SER A 72 21.18 -13.60 -12.42
C SER A 72 19.96 -13.94 -11.57
N ASN A 73 19.89 -13.41 -10.34
CA ASN A 73 18.62 -13.50 -9.61
C ASN A 73 17.78 -12.28 -9.99
N PRO A 74 16.69 -12.44 -10.78
CA PRO A 74 15.88 -11.32 -11.26
C PRO A 74 15.26 -10.53 -10.10
N ILE A 75 15.08 -11.14 -8.93
CA ILE A 75 14.52 -10.47 -7.74
C ILE A 75 15.60 -9.63 -7.05
N LEU A 76 16.81 -10.17 -6.86
CA LEU A 76 17.93 -9.41 -6.27
C LEU A 76 18.46 -8.35 -7.24
N ALA A 77 18.56 -8.69 -8.52
CA ALA A 77 18.89 -7.73 -9.57
C ALA A 77 17.84 -6.61 -9.67
N SER A 78 16.54 -6.93 -9.52
CA SER A 78 15.48 -5.91 -9.51
C SER A 78 15.50 -5.05 -8.25
N LEU A 79 15.86 -5.61 -7.09
CA LEU A 79 16.01 -4.85 -5.84
C LEU A 79 17.28 -3.98 -5.85
N MET A 80 18.40 -4.52 -6.31
CA MET A 80 19.65 -3.76 -6.44
C MET A 80 19.63 -2.77 -7.60
N LEU A 81 18.97 -3.10 -8.72
CA LEU A 81 18.71 -2.15 -9.80
C LEU A 81 17.75 -1.05 -9.32
N LYS A 82 16.76 -1.35 -8.50
CA LYS A 82 15.92 -0.34 -7.89
C LYS A 82 16.71 0.56 -6.93
N GLU A 83 17.63 0.04 -6.11
CA GLU A 83 18.49 0.89 -5.27
C GLU A 83 19.52 1.68 -6.09
N GLN A 84 20.11 1.08 -7.11
CA GLN A 84 21.02 1.80 -8.02
C GLN A 84 20.26 2.74 -8.97
N GLU A 85 19.06 2.38 -9.41
CA GLU A 85 18.18 3.28 -10.15
C GLU A 85 17.61 4.35 -9.23
N PHE A 86 17.27 4.06 -7.96
CA PHE A 86 16.93 5.09 -6.97
C PHE A 86 18.09 6.07 -6.75
N GLY A 87 19.34 5.57 -6.63
CA GLY A 87 20.54 6.41 -6.56
C GLY A 87 20.81 7.19 -7.85
N LYS A 88 20.58 6.56 -9.02
CA LYS A 88 20.72 7.19 -10.34
C LYS A 88 19.52 8.02 -10.76
N MET A 89 18.30 7.66 -10.30
CA MET A 89 17.10 8.48 -10.45
C MET A 89 17.18 9.72 -9.56
N LYS A 90 17.74 9.62 -8.36
CA LYS A 90 18.05 10.81 -7.53
C LYS A 90 19.06 11.75 -8.21
N ALA A 91 19.90 11.23 -9.10
CA ALA A 91 20.88 12.00 -9.88
C ALA A 91 20.36 12.43 -11.27
N ARG A 92 19.22 11.91 -11.75
CA ARG A 92 18.62 12.23 -13.06
C ARG A 92 17.23 12.87 -12.98
N MET A 93 16.58 12.82 -11.84
CA MET A 93 15.47 13.69 -11.57
C MET A 93 16.03 15.05 -11.18
N ASP A 94 15.64 16.10 -11.87
CA ASP A 94 15.45 17.41 -11.27
C ASP A 94 14.48 17.18 -10.10
N VAL A 95 15.01 16.71 -8.96
CA VAL A 95 14.27 16.61 -7.71
C VAL A 95 13.99 18.07 -7.39
N ASN A 96 12.77 18.50 -7.66
CA ASN A 96 12.25 19.72 -7.10
C ASN A 96 12.64 19.69 -5.62
N GLU A 97 13.37 20.68 -5.11
CA GLU A 97 13.89 20.73 -3.74
C GLU A 97 12.82 20.52 -2.65
N ASN A 98 11.55 20.35 -3.06
CA ASN A 98 10.37 20.15 -2.24
C ASN A 98 9.81 18.71 -2.22
N GLU A 99 10.39 17.75 -2.96
CA GLU A 99 9.93 16.36 -2.94
C GLU A 99 10.64 15.57 -1.83
N SER A 100 9.89 14.92 -0.96
CA SER A 100 10.43 14.15 0.16
C SER A 100 9.77 12.76 0.28
N PHE A 101 10.52 11.85 0.87
CA PHE A 101 10.08 10.52 1.25
C PHE A 101 10.60 10.23 2.66
N GLU A 102 9.69 9.86 3.55
CA GLU A 102 10.01 9.64 4.96
C GLU A 102 9.34 8.38 5.49
N ILE A 103 10.06 7.67 6.36
CA ILE A 103 9.52 6.55 7.12
C ILE A 103 9.33 7.02 8.56
N ILE A 104 8.09 7.07 9.00
CA ILE A 104 7.70 7.53 10.32
C ILE A 104 7.41 6.31 11.19
N LYS A 105 8.18 6.15 12.27
CA LYS A 105 8.04 5.03 13.21
C LYS A 105 7.18 5.37 14.40
N ASP A 106 7.08 6.66 14.73
CA ASP A 106 6.26 7.13 15.85
C ASP A 106 4.79 7.30 15.41
N PRO A 107 3.86 6.52 15.99
CA PRO A 107 2.45 6.59 15.64
C PRO A 107 1.82 7.97 15.93
N VAL A 108 2.32 8.71 16.93
CA VAL A 108 1.81 10.04 17.26
C VAL A 108 2.16 11.02 16.13
N GLN A 109 3.43 11.03 15.71
CA GLN A 109 3.86 11.84 14.56
C GLN A 109 3.11 11.49 13.29
N ALA A 110 2.89 10.18 13.04
CA ALA A 110 2.14 9.72 11.87
C ALA A 110 0.69 10.22 11.87
N GLN A 111 0.01 10.16 13.02
CA GLN A 111 -1.37 10.64 13.17
C GLN A 111 -1.45 12.18 13.04
N GLU A 112 -0.52 12.91 13.65
CA GLU A 112 -0.45 14.37 13.53
C GLU A 112 -0.19 14.80 12.09
N LEU A 113 0.74 14.15 11.39
CA LEU A 113 1.00 14.43 9.99
C LEU A 113 -0.21 14.13 9.12
N GLY A 114 -0.88 12.98 9.31
CA GLY A 114 -2.09 12.62 8.59
C GLY A 114 -3.19 13.65 8.77
N SER A 115 -3.42 14.09 9.99
CA SER A 115 -4.38 15.15 10.32
C SER A 115 -4.01 16.47 9.65
N LYS A 116 -2.74 16.89 9.77
CA LYS A 116 -2.23 18.12 9.17
C LYS A 116 -2.40 18.13 7.65
N LEU A 117 -2.03 17.03 6.99
CA LEU A 117 -2.18 16.87 5.55
C LEU A 117 -3.66 16.94 5.13
N ALA A 118 -4.53 16.19 5.79
CA ALA A 118 -5.96 16.20 5.49
C ALA A 118 -6.54 17.61 5.65
N TRP A 119 -6.23 18.29 6.74
CA TRP A 119 -6.78 19.63 7.03
C TRP A 119 -6.20 20.74 6.17
N SER A 120 -5.05 20.53 5.54
CA SER A 120 -4.49 21.47 4.55
C SER A 120 -5.00 21.27 3.13
N SER A 121 -5.90 20.31 2.92
CA SER A 121 -6.40 19.99 1.58
C SER A 121 -7.24 21.11 0.98
N GLU A 122 -6.94 21.44 -0.26
CA GLU A 122 -7.63 22.49 -1.03
C GLU A 122 -8.62 21.93 -2.05
N THR A 123 -8.31 20.78 -2.64
CA THR A 123 -9.02 20.26 -3.80
C THR A 123 -9.60 18.87 -3.64
N GLU A 124 -8.82 17.92 -3.07
CA GLU A 124 -9.24 16.53 -3.01
C GLU A 124 -8.62 15.77 -1.84
N ILE A 125 -9.44 14.97 -1.16
CA ILE A 125 -9.02 13.95 -0.20
C ILE A 125 -9.49 12.60 -0.69
N LEU A 126 -8.56 11.65 -0.85
CA LEU A 126 -8.83 10.26 -1.14
C LEU A 126 -8.32 9.43 0.04
N ALA A 127 -9.23 8.74 0.72
CA ALA A 127 -8.89 7.91 1.86
C ALA A 127 -9.32 6.47 1.61
N LEU A 128 -8.42 5.53 1.91
CA LEU A 128 -8.70 4.11 1.88
C LEU A 128 -8.40 3.53 3.27
N PHE A 129 -9.38 2.90 3.87
CA PHE A 129 -9.23 2.23 5.16
C PHE A 129 -9.02 0.73 4.97
N SER A 130 -8.04 0.18 5.66
CA SER A 130 -7.71 -1.25 5.61
C SER A 130 -8.81 -2.13 6.22
N THR A 131 -9.51 -1.61 7.22
CA THR A 131 -10.58 -2.32 7.97
C THR A 131 -11.68 -1.35 8.39
N SER A 132 -12.87 -1.86 8.71
CA SER A 132 -13.93 -1.08 9.33
C SER A 132 -13.50 -0.51 10.69
N ASN A 133 -12.73 -1.26 11.47
CA ASN A 133 -12.18 -0.78 12.73
C ASN A 133 -11.25 0.43 12.53
N ALA A 134 -10.45 0.45 11.46
CA ALA A 134 -9.60 1.60 11.13
C ALA A 134 -10.44 2.84 10.84
N PHE A 135 -11.56 2.71 10.13
CA PHE A 135 -12.52 3.79 9.91
C PHE A 135 -13.11 4.27 11.23
N HIS A 136 -13.65 3.38 12.07
CA HIS A 136 -14.26 3.72 13.35
C HIS A 136 -13.27 4.35 14.33
N ARG A 137 -11.99 3.96 14.30
CA ARG A 137 -10.96 4.67 15.09
C ARG A 137 -10.83 6.13 14.70
N GLN A 138 -10.85 6.43 13.40
CA GLN A 138 -10.83 7.81 12.91
C GLN A 138 -12.12 8.57 13.21
N GLU A 139 -13.25 7.90 13.16
CA GLU A 139 -14.53 8.46 13.58
C GLU A 139 -14.50 8.91 15.05
N ARG A 140 -14.08 8.00 15.96
CA ARG A 140 -13.95 8.32 17.39
C ARG A 140 -12.97 9.48 17.68
N MET A 141 -11.96 9.65 16.84
CA MET A 141 -11.03 10.78 16.92
C MET A 141 -11.61 12.10 16.38
N GLY A 142 -12.83 12.11 15.87
CA GLY A 142 -13.47 13.29 15.31
C GLY A 142 -13.01 13.67 13.90
N THR A 143 -12.26 12.81 13.22
CA THR A 143 -11.77 13.07 11.85
C THR A 143 -12.92 13.31 10.89
N LEU A 144 -14.02 12.53 10.99
CA LEU A 144 -15.18 12.67 10.11
C LEU A 144 -15.90 14.00 10.32
N THR A 145 -16.08 14.43 11.57
CA THR A 145 -16.66 15.74 11.90
C THR A 145 -15.80 16.87 11.28
N LYS A 146 -14.49 16.72 11.34
CA LYS A 146 -13.60 17.72 10.74
C LYS A 146 -13.70 17.78 9.22
N LEU A 147 -13.85 16.62 8.55
CA LEU A 147 -14.08 16.56 7.11
C LEU A 147 -15.41 17.25 6.71
N GLN A 148 -16.47 17.12 7.53
CA GLN A 148 -17.72 17.84 7.33
C GLN A 148 -17.51 19.37 7.43
N GLU A 149 -16.79 19.85 8.44
CA GLU A 149 -16.47 21.28 8.57
C GLU A 149 -15.68 21.81 7.37
N MET A 150 -14.67 21.04 6.92
CA MET A 150 -13.87 21.42 5.76
C MET A 150 -14.73 21.50 4.51
N ARG A 151 -15.60 20.52 4.29
CA ARG A 151 -16.53 20.49 3.16
C ARG A 151 -17.53 21.63 3.19
N LYS A 152 -18.00 22.00 4.39
CA LYS A 152 -18.87 23.17 4.60
C LYS A 152 -18.16 24.49 4.24
N ASN A 153 -16.89 24.60 4.60
CA ASN A 153 -16.08 25.81 4.33
C ASN A 153 -15.59 25.88 2.88
N ASN A 154 -15.37 24.73 2.23
CA ASN A 154 -14.92 24.63 0.85
C ASN A 154 -15.84 23.64 0.07
N ASN A 155 -16.85 24.19 -0.60
CA ASN A 155 -17.81 23.39 -1.37
C ASN A 155 -17.22 22.75 -2.65
N LYS A 156 -15.99 23.09 -3.01
CA LYS A 156 -15.26 22.48 -4.15
C LYS A 156 -14.38 21.29 -3.72
N LEU A 157 -14.09 21.17 -2.43
CA LEU A 157 -13.28 20.07 -1.91
C LEU A 157 -13.97 18.73 -2.19
N LYS A 158 -13.32 17.83 -2.91
CA LYS A 158 -13.80 16.47 -3.17
C LYS A 158 -13.29 15.53 -2.10
N ILE A 159 -14.18 14.79 -1.44
CA ILE A 159 -13.81 13.80 -0.43
C ILE A 159 -14.38 12.45 -0.83
N ARG A 160 -13.49 11.48 -1.08
CA ARG A 160 -13.82 10.12 -1.45
C ARG A 160 -13.16 9.13 -0.51
N ILE A 161 -13.93 8.22 0.05
CA ILE A 161 -13.48 7.27 1.06
C ILE A 161 -13.83 5.86 0.58
N LEU A 162 -12.85 4.96 0.59
CA LEU A 162 -13.01 3.52 0.41
C LEU A 162 -12.80 2.83 1.76
N THR A 163 -13.72 1.95 2.14
CA THR A 163 -13.66 1.21 3.42
C THR A 163 -14.32 -0.15 3.25
N PRO A 164 -13.89 -1.20 3.97
CA PRO A 164 -14.62 -2.46 4.01
C PRO A 164 -16.08 -2.26 4.47
N TYR A 165 -16.96 -3.17 4.03
CA TYR A 165 -18.37 -3.12 4.38
C TYR A 165 -18.58 -3.24 5.89
N ASP A 166 -19.46 -2.38 6.41
CA ASP A 166 -19.96 -2.39 7.79
C ASP A 166 -21.32 -1.71 7.82
N ASP A 167 -22.27 -2.24 8.61
CA ASP A 167 -23.64 -1.73 8.64
C ASP A 167 -23.73 -0.30 9.19
N ASP A 168 -22.89 0.05 10.17
CA ASP A 168 -22.89 1.38 10.76
C ASP A 168 -22.21 2.39 9.80
N ILE A 169 -21.14 1.99 9.15
CA ILE A 169 -20.51 2.78 8.08
C ILE A 169 -21.51 3.04 6.95
N ASN A 170 -22.34 2.06 6.60
CA ASN A 170 -23.34 2.23 5.55
C ASN A 170 -24.44 3.25 5.93
N LYS A 171 -24.82 3.32 7.19
CA LYS A 171 -25.74 4.37 7.70
C LYS A 171 -25.08 5.75 7.61
N ILE A 172 -23.84 5.86 8.08
CA ILE A 172 -23.05 7.08 8.03
C ILE A 172 -22.89 7.54 6.58
N SER A 173 -22.59 6.63 5.64
CA SER A 173 -22.32 6.94 4.24
C SER A 173 -23.51 7.63 3.55
N LYS A 174 -24.75 7.28 3.90
CA LYS A 174 -25.96 7.92 3.38
C LYS A 174 -26.04 9.38 3.83
N THR A 175 -25.91 9.64 5.14
CA THR A 175 -25.93 10.99 5.70
C THR A 175 -24.79 11.85 5.11
N PHE A 176 -23.59 11.28 5.00
CA PHE A 176 -22.44 11.99 4.45
C PHE A 176 -22.61 12.36 2.97
N ARG A 177 -23.23 11.49 2.20
CA ARG A 177 -23.53 11.74 0.77
C ARG A 177 -24.58 12.83 0.63
N ASP A 178 -25.68 12.71 1.35
CA ASP A 178 -26.87 13.53 1.16
C ASP A 178 -26.68 14.96 1.70
N GLU A 179 -26.03 15.09 2.86
CA GLU A 179 -25.84 16.38 3.52
C GLU A 179 -24.53 17.08 3.14
N TRP A 180 -23.46 16.31 2.93
CA TRP A 180 -22.10 16.88 2.81
C TRP A 180 -21.45 16.62 1.46
N ASN A 181 -22.06 15.82 0.59
CA ASN A 181 -21.46 15.36 -0.66
C ASN A 181 -20.06 14.75 -0.46
N ILE A 182 -19.90 14.00 0.65
CA ILE A 182 -18.75 13.16 0.94
C ILE A 182 -19.14 11.74 0.54
N ILE A 183 -18.38 11.12 -0.36
CA ILE A 183 -18.74 9.82 -0.89
C ILE A 183 -17.92 8.74 -0.19
N ILE A 184 -18.62 7.86 0.53
CA ILE A 184 -18.04 6.67 1.16
C ILE A 184 -18.55 5.45 0.38
N MET A 185 -17.63 4.64 -0.14
CA MET A 185 -17.95 3.40 -0.86
C MET A 185 -17.37 2.21 -0.13
N ASN A 186 -18.13 1.12 -0.16
CA ASN A 186 -17.70 -0.12 0.45
C ASN A 186 -16.78 -0.90 -0.50
N LEU A 187 -15.63 -1.32 0.00
CA LEU A 187 -14.70 -2.22 -0.70
C LEU A 187 -15.22 -3.65 -0.66
N GLY A 188 -15.21 -4.32 -1.80
CA GLY A 188 -15.47 -5.75 -1.88
C GLY A 188 -14.42 -6.56 -1.11
N GLU A 189 -14.82 -7.73 -0.58
CA GLU A 189 -13.96 -8.59 0.24
C GLU A 189 -12.66 -9.03 -0.47
N ALA A 190 -12.67 -9.09 -1.81
CA ALA A 190 -11.52 -9.49 -2.63
C ALA A 190 -10.38 -8.45 -2.62
N LEU A 191 -10.65 -7.20 -2.22
CA LEU A 191 -9.70 -6.08 -2.28
C LEU A 191 -9.12 -5.71 -0.91
N ARG A 192 -9.01 -6.65 0.01
CA ARG A 192 -8.47 -6.40 1.35
C ARG A 192 -7.00 -6.00 1.29
N ILE A 193 -6.72 -4.74 1.60
CA ILE A 193 -5.38 -4.19 1.76
C ILE A 193 -5.06 -4.11 3.25
N ARG A 194 -3.85 -4.50 3.66
CA ARG A 194 -3.40 -4.42 5.06
C ARG A 194 -2.78 -3.07 5.41
N ALA A 195 -3.21 -2.01 4.74
CA ALA A 195 -2.75 -0.66 4.98
C ALA A 195 -3.86 0.35 4.72
N SER A 196 -3.88 1.41 5.49
CA SER A 196 -4.70 2.58 5.19
C SER A 196 -3.88 3.58 4.37
N ILE A 197 -4.53 4.24 3.43
CA ILE A 197 -3.90 5.18 2.51
C ILE A 197 -4.66 6.50 2.57
N LEU A 198 -3.93 7.60 2.72
CA LEU A 198 -4.44 8.96 2.60
C LEU A 198 -3.68 9.65 1.46
N LEU A 199 -4.42 10.15 0.50
CA LEU A 199 -3.90 10.96 -0.60
C LEU A 199 -4.55 12.34 -0.54
N VAL A 200 -3.74 13.38 -0.56
CA VAL A 200 -4.19 14.77 -0.45
C VAL A 200 -3.76 15.55 -1.68
N ASP A 201 -4.73 16.17 -2.35
CA ASP A 201 -4.55 17.03 -3.51
C ASP A 201 -3.72 16.42 -4.65
N ARG A 202 -3.62 15.08 -4.69
CA ARG A 202 -2.74 14.33 -5.60
C ARG A 202 -1.26 14.74 -5.53
N LYS A 203 -0.86 15.31 -4.38
CA LYS A 203 0.49 15.79 -4.11
C LYS A 203 1.15 15.06 -2.96
N PHE A 204 0.37 14.57 -2.02
CA PHE A 204 0.87 13.95 -0.80
C PHE A 204 0.26 12.56 -0.61
N LEU A 205 1.10 11.63 -0.18
CA LEU A 205 0.74 10.27 0.19
C LEU A 205 1.12 10.03 1.65
N LEU A 206 0.20 9.48 2.41
CA LEU A 206 0.48 8.83 3.67
C LEU A 206 -0.04 7.39 3.60
N TYR A 207 0.87 6.43 3.68
CA TYR A 207 0.58 5.00 3.74
C TYR A 207 0.82 4.54 5.18
N VAL A 208 -0.16 3.89 5.78
CA VAL A 208 -0.13 3.46 7.19
C VAL A 208 -0.37 1.97 7.25
N GLU A 209 0.65 1.22 7.63
CA GLU A 209 0.53 -0.22 7.84
C GLU A 209 -0.38 -0.53 9.04
N LEU A 210 -1.23 -1.52 8.90
CA LEU A 210 -2.03 -2.05 10.00
C LEU A 210 -1.24 -3.15 10.73
N LYS A 211 -0.76 -2.84 11.93
CA LYS A 211 -0.03 -3.78 12.78
C LYS A 211 -0.98 -4.71 13.56
N ASP A 212 -1.99 -4.14 14.20
CA ASP A 212 -2.93 -4.89 15.05
C ASP A 212 -4.31 -4.23 15.02
N ASP A 213 -5.27 -4.88 14.36
CA ASP A 213 -6.64 -4.35 14.23
C ASP A 213 -7.49 -4.52 15.49
N THR A 214 -7.05 -5.33 16.45
CA THR A 214 -7.77 -5.57 17.71
C THR A 214 -7.66 -4.40 18.70
N LYS A 215 -6.79 -3.45 18.42
CA LYS A 215 -6.53 -2.28 19.28
C LYS A 215 -7.60 -1.21 19.12
N ASP A 216 -7.94 -0.56 20.23
CA ASP A 216 -8.98 0.47 20.27
C ASP A 216 -8.52 1.82 19.72
N THR A 217 -7.24 2.12 19.82
CA THR A 217 -6.67 3.39 19.38
C THR A 217 -5.90 3.25 18.08
N SER A 218 -5.86 4.33 17.28
CA SER A 218 -5.04 4.36 16.06
C SER A 218 -3.56 4.19 16.39
N TYR A 219 -3.08 4.77 17.50
CA TYR A 219 -1.68 4.71 17.90
C TYR A 219 -1.17 3.29 18.14
N GLU A 220 -1.99 2.44 18.77
CA GLU A 220 -1.63 1.05 19.05
C GLU A 220 -1.82 0.14 17.84
N ALA A 221 -2.78 0.47 16.97
CA ALA A 221 -3.10 -0.31 15.79
C ALA A 221 -2.15 -0.06 14.62
N MET A 222 -1.50 1.10 14.57
CA MET A 222 -0.60 1.51 13.49
C MET A 222 0.74 0.79 13.56
N GLY A 223 1.23 0.38 12.40
CA GLY A 223 2.58 -0.08 12.17
C GLY A 223 3.46 1.02 11.57
N LEU A 224 4.28 0.62 10.60
CA LEU A 224 5.14 1.53 9.87
C LEU A 224 4.29 2.51 9.05
N THR A 225 4.66 3.78 9.09
CA THR A 225 4.03 4.82 8.27
C THR A 225 5.02 5.36 7.26
N LEU A 226 4.57 5.52 6.03
CA LEU A 226 5.36 6.05 4.94
C LEU A 226 4.68 7.32 4.43
N TYR A 227 5.43 8.42 4.42
CA TYR A 227 5.04 9.67 3.79
C TYR A 227 5.80 9.87 2.48
N SER A 228 5.13 10.40 1.47
CA SER A 228 5.79 10.79 0.22
C SER A 228 5.11 11.98 -0.42
N SER A 229 5.92 12.94 -0.89
CA SER A 229 5.51 13.99 -1.83
C SER A 229 6.12 13.78 -3.22
N ILE A 230 6.84 12.66 -3.44
CA ILE A 230 7.42 12.30 -4.74
C ILE A 230 6.29 12.05 -5.73
N ARG A 231 6.23 12.87 -6.78
CA ARG A 231 5.13 12.87 -7.76
C ARG A 231 4.84 11.49 -8.37
N SER A 232 5.88 10.75 -8.75
CA SER A 232 5.71 9.41 -9.35
C SER A 232 5.09 8.41 -8.37
N THR A 233 5.51 8.45 -7.10
CA THR A 233 4.95 7.62 -6.03
C THR A 233 3.50 7.98 -5.77
N VAL A 234 3.21 9.26 -5.59
CA VAL A 234 1.83 9.73 -5.31
C VAL A 234 0.90 9.36 -6.45
N ILE A 235 1.28 9.59 -7.72
CA ILE A 235 0.46 9.25 -8.90
C ILE A 235 0.19 7.74 -8.96
N SER A 236 1.17 6.91 -8.62
CA SER A 236 0.96 5.45 -8.60
C SER A 236 -0.13 5.05 -7.61
N TYR A 237 -0.12 5.61 -6.40
CA TYR A 237 -1.16 5.34 -5.41
C TYR A 237 -2.51 5.98 -5.75
N VAL A 238 -2.52 7.15 -6.39
CA VAL A 238 -3.76 7.73 -6.96
C VAL A 238 -4.36 6.77 -7.99
N THR A 239 -3.54 6.22 -8.89
CA THR A 239 -4.00 5.26 -9.90
C THR A 239 -4.59 4.00 -9.26
N ILE A 240 -3.96 3.48 -8.21
CA ILE A 240 -4.48 2.33 -7.45
C ILE A 240 -5.86 2.68 -6.86
N PHE A 241 -5.98 3.82 -6.17
CA PHE A 241 -7.24 4.27 -5.60
C PHE A 241 -8.34 4.42 -6.66
N GLU A 242 -8.05 5.12 -7.76
CA GLU A 242 -9.02 5.34 -8.86
C GLU A 242 -9.47 4.01 -9.51
N THR A 243 -8.55 3.05 -9.65
CA THR A 243 -8.88 1.72 -10.17
C THR A 243 -9.84 0.99 -9.24
N MET A 244 -9.56 0.97 -7.93
CA MET A 244 -10.43 0.36 -6.93
C MET A 244 -11.79 1.07 -6.88
N TRP A 245 -11.78 2.39 -6.90
CA TRP A 245 -12.99 3.20 -6.95
C TRP A 245 -13.88 2.84 -8.13
N LYS A 246 -13.27 2.78 -9.32
CA LYS A 246 -14.00 2.45 -10.55
C LYS A 246 -14.55 1.02 -10.54
N GLN A 247 -13.80 0.10 -9.97
CA GLN A 247 -14.25 -1.28 -9.81
C GLN A 247 -15.50 -1.36 -8.92
N GLU A 248 -15.53 -0.65 -7.80
CA GLU A 248 -16.69 -0.61 -6.91
C GLU A 248 -17.90 0.09 -7.56
N GLU A 249 -17.70 1.17 -8.32
CA GLU A 249 -18.77 1.78 -9.12
C GLU A 249 -19.41 0.77 -10.07
N LEU A 250 -18.59 -0.01 -10.78
CA LEU A 250 -19.07 -1.05 -11.70
C LEU A 250 -19.84 -2.16 -10.97
N TYR A 251 -19.36 -2.59 -9.81
CA TYR A 251 -20.09 -3.58 -8.99
C TYR A 251 -21.45 -3.07 -8.53
N GLN A 252 -21.53 -1.82 -8.10
CA GLN A 252 -22.82 -1.20 -7.71
C GLN A 252 -23.78 -1.12 -8.91
N GLN A 253 -23.30 -0.68 -10.08
CA GLN A 253 -24.12 -0.65 -11.31
C GLN A 253 -24.60 -2.05 -11.71
N LEU A 254 -23.74 -3.06 -11.63
CA LEU A 254 -24.11 -4.44 -11.94
C LEU A 254 -25.17 -4.97 -10.96
N ALA A 255 -25.03 -4.67 -9.67
CA ALA A 255 -26.00 -5.08 -8.65
C ALA A 255 -27.37 -4.43 -8.88
N GLU A 256 -27.38 -3.17 -9.29
CA GLU A 256 -28.62 -2.44 -9.62
C GLU A 256 -29.29 -2.99 -10.88
N MET A 257 -28.52 -3.25 -11.92
CA MET A 257 -29.02 -3.89 -13.15
C MET A 257 -29.61 -5.28 -12.86
N LYS A 258 -28.98 -6.09 -12.02
CA LYS A 258 -29.50 -7.40 -11.61
C LYS A 258 -30.86 -7.26 -10.90
N LYS A 259 -31.03 -6.28 -10.01
CA LYS A 259 -32.32 -6.02 -9.35
C LYS A 259 -33.41 -5.62 -10.35
N GLN A 260 -33.09 -4.80 -11.33
CA GLN A 260 -34.03 -4.42 -12.40
C GLN A 260 -34.45 -5.64 -13.22
N VAL A 261 -33.53 -6.48 -13.64
CA VAL A 261 -33.82 -7.72 -14.38
C VAL A 261 -34.76 -8.63 -13.57
N GLN A 262 -34.47 -8.87 -12.30
CA GLN A 262 -35.35 -9.66 -11.41
C GLN A 262 -36.76 -9.06 -11.30
N SER A 263 -36.87 -7.74 -11.22
CA SER A 263 -38.17 -7.05 -11.21
C SER A 263 -38.93 -7.27 -12.52
N TYR A 264 -38.27 -7.17 -13.68
CA TYR A 264 -38.92 -7.45 -14.97
C TYR A 264 -39.35 -8.92 -15.11
N GLU A 265 -38.57 -9.87 -14.63
CA GLU A 265 -38.93 -11.29 -14.61
C GLU A 265 -40.19 -11.54 -13.76
N GLN A 266 -40.30 -10.88 -12.61
CA GLN A 266 -41.53 -10.98 -11.76
C GLN A 266 -42.76 -10.41 -12.47
N ILE A 267 -42.64 -9.23 -13.08
CA ILE A 267 -43.70 -8.60 -13.86
C ILE A 267 -44.14 -9.48 -15.01
N ASN A 268 -43.21 -10.04 -15.78
CA ASN A 268 -43.50 -10.95 -16.88
C ASN A 268 -44.22 -12.20 -16.40
N LYS A 269 -43.82 -12.78 -15.26
CA LYS A 269 -44.52 -13.93 -14.66
C LYS A 269 -45.96 -13.61 -14.28
N GLN A 270 -46.18 -12.45 -13.66
CA GLN A 270 -47.55 -11.98 -13.30
C GLN A 270 -48.41 -11.77 -14.56
N LEU A 271 -47.84 -11.15 -15.59
CA LEU A 271 -48.55 -10.88 -16.85
C LEU A 271 -48.96 -12.19 -17.53
N ASN A 272 -48.06 -13.17 -17.59
CA ASN A 272 -48.35 -14.49 -18.17
C ASN A 272 -49.43 -15.24 -17.39
N ASN A 273 -49.45 -15.17 -16.07
CA ASN A 273 -50.52 -15.72 -15.25
C ASN A 273 -51.87 -15.05 -15.57
N THR A 274 -51.91 -13.71 -15.64
CA THR A 274 -53.12 -12.95 -15.98
C THR A 274 -53.64 -13.30 -17.38
N ILE A 275 -52.74 -13.44 -18.36
CA ILE A 275 -53.08 -13.85 -19.73
C ILE A 275 -53.72 -15.27 -19.72
N THR A 276 -53.17 -16.16 -18.92
CA THR A 276 -53.67 -17.53 -18.78
C THR A 276 -55.08 -17.54 -18.18
N ASP A 277 -55.29 -16.76 -17.11
CA ASP A 277 -56.60 -16.64 -16.46
C ASP A 277 -57.65 -16.03 -17.38
N LEU A 278 -57.30 -14.99 -18.13
CA LEU A 278 -58.20 -14.40 -19.13
C LEU A 278 -58.52 -15.35 -20.25
N LYS A 279 -57.58 -16.17 -20.73
CA LYS A 279 -57.86 -17.21 -21.73
C LYS A 279 -58.84 -18.28 -21.20
N HIS A 280 -58.71 -18.65 -19.92
CA HIS A 280 -59.64 -19.57 -19.28
C HIS A 280 -61.06 -18.98 -19.18
N GLN A 281 -61.16 -17.70 -18.88
CA GLN A 281 -62.46 -16.99 -18.81
C GLN A 281 -63.15 -16.83 -20.20
N LEU A 282 -62.39 -16.67 -21.25
CA LEU A 282 -62.89 -16.52 -22.62
C LEU A 282 -63.28 -17.86 -23.29
N ASN A 283 -62.83 -19.00 -22.76
CA ASN A 283 -63.15 -20.31 -23.26
C ASN A 283 -64.35 -20.97 -22.50
N TYR A 284 -65.01 -20.24 -21.60
CA TYR A 284 -66.26 -20.58 -20.95
C TYR A 284 -67.37 -19.68 -21.57
#